data_8f26d07f1fce428f407b87a9b21aaaa1
#
_entry.id   8f26d07f1fce428f407b87a9b21aaaa1
#
_cell.length_a   1.000
_cell.length_b   1.000
_cell.length_c   1.000
_cell.angle_alpha   90.00
_cell.angle_beta   90.00
_cell.angle_gamma   90.00
#
_symmetry.space_group_name_H-M   'P 1'
#
loop_
_entity.id
_entity.type
_entity.pdbx_description
1 polymer ?
#
loop_
_entity_poly.entity_id
_entity_poly.type
_entity_poly.pdbx_seq_one_letter_code
_entity_poly.pdbx_strand_id
1 'polypeptide(L)'
;CGSVSGNNPIHLKTAQALALEFHKNNIQLVYGGGTAGLMGELARTLVSLSGPQAVHGIIPRALVKVEPGYDKATEEKNAVGGKEAERVVREPMGQIGTLKESEYGTTTIVPDMHTRKRMMAEKVREGGPGSGFIALAGGFGTIEEVMEMTTWNQLGIHKLGMVLLNVNGYWDGVLAWVKQAVQEGFISPENGEILVEAKDVSEVWPKLTGYKISSGRMQLNWGEE
;
A
#
# COMPACT_ATOMS: atom_id res chain seq x y z
N CYS A 1 2.67 1.21 -0.48
CA CYS A 1 3.67 0.39 0.24
C CYS A 1 4.73 1.26 0.92
N GLY A 2 5.29 0.79 2.00
CA GLY A 2 6.31 1.46 2.82
C GLY A 2 6.92 0.50 3.84
N SER A 3 7.81 0.99 4.70
CA SER A 3 8.56 0.17 5.63
C SER A 3 8.76 0.88 6.98
N VAL A 4 9.73 0.44 7.77
CA VAL A 4 10.21 1.14 8.98
C VAL A 4 10.63 2.57 8.65
N SER A 5 10.79 3.43 9.67
CA SER A 5 11.03 4.86 9.49
C SER A 5 12.31 5.21 8.71
N GLY A 6 13.28 4.29 8.65
CA GLY A 6 14.62 4.57 8.14
C GLY A 6 15.41 5.48 9.08
N ASN A 7 16.65 5.79 8.71
CA ASN A 7 17.52 6.64 9.52
C ASN A 7 17.36 8.14 9.20
N ASN A 8 16.81 8.48 8.03
CA ASN A 8 16.63 9.87 7.65
C ASN A 8 15.19 10.33 7.99
N PRO A 9 15.04 11.35 8.84
CA PRO A 9 13.73 11.86 9.26
C PRO A 9 12.88 12.44 8.10
N ILE A 10 13.48 12.67 6.93
CA ILE A 10 12.76 13.14 5.76
C ILE A 10 11.66 12.15 5.33
N HIS A 11 11.88 10.85 5.51
CA HIS A 11 10.90 9.84 5.11
C HIS A 11 9.62 9.90 5.96
N LEU A 12 9.73 10.11 7.28
CA LEU A 12 8.56 10.33 8.14
C LEU A 12 7.81 11.60 7.77
N LYS A 13 8.55 12.71 7.53
CA LYS A 13 7.94 13.97 7.06
C LYS A 13 7.22 13.79 5.72
N THR A 14 7.78 12.99 4.84
CA THR A 14 7.16 12.64 3.55
C THR A 14 5.85 11.88 3.75
N ALA A 15 5.80 10.92 4.68
CA ALA A 15 4.58 10.19 4.99
C ALA A 15 3.48 11.12 5.54
N GLN A 16 3.82 12.05 6.44
CA GLN A 16 2.91 13.08 6.95
C GLN A 16 2.41 14.01 5.83
N ALA A 17 3.32 14.49 4.98
CA ALA A 17 2.96 15.35 3.84
C ALA A 17 2.03 14.62 2.84
N LEU A 18 2.25 13.33 2.60
CA LEU A 18 1.39 12.51 1.74
C LEU A 18 -0.02 12.35 2.36
N ALA A 19 -0.13 12.19 3.68
CA ALA A 19 -1.42 12.18 4.36
C ALA A 19 -2.20 13.49 4.18
N LEU A 20 -1.50 14.63 4.25
CA LEU A 20 -2.09 15.95 3.99
C LEU A 20 -2.60 16.07 2.55
N GLU A 21 -1.85 15.58 1.56
CA GLU A 21 -2.31 15.57 0.16
C GLU A 21 -3.51 14.64 -0.03
N PHE A 22 -3.56 13.49 0.63
CA PHE A 22 -4.72 12.60 0.60
C PHE A 22 -5.95 13.28 1.20
N HIS A 23 -5.81 13.92 2.36
CA HIS A 23 -6.88 14.68 2.99
C HIS A 23 -7.43 15.79 2.08
N LYS A 24 -6.55 16.62 1.51
CA LYS A 24 -6.93 17.73 0.61
C LYS A 24 -7.72 17.26 -0.62
N ASN A 25 -7.38 16.08 -1.14
CA ASN A 25 -8.00 15.54 -2.35
C ASN A 25 -9.09 14.50 -2.06
N ASN A 26 -9.48 14.33 -0.80
CA ASN A 26 -10.46 13.33 -0.35
C ASN A 26 -10.12 11.89 -0.81
N ILE A 27 -8.85 11.52 -0.71
CA ILE A 27 -8.32 10.22 -1.13
C ILE A 27 -8.32 9.27 0.06
N GLN A 28 -8.84 8.07 -0.13
CA GLN A 28 -8.77 7.00 0.85
C GLN A 28 -7.47 6.20 0.70
N LEU A 29 -6.96 5.70 1.81
CA LEU A 29 -5.76 4.87 1.88
C LEU A 29 -6.12 3.40 2.06
N VAL A 30 -5.61 2.54 1.19
CA VAL A 30 -5.49 1.10 1.42
C VAL A 30 -4.02 0.77 1.66
N TYR A 31 -3.70 0.07 2.76
CA TYR A 31 -2.31 -0.21 3.12
C TYR A 31 -2.17 -1.56 3.84
N GLY A 32 -0.94 -1.95 4.11
CA GLY A 32 -0.62 -3.25 4.70
C GLY A 32 -0.92 -3.46 6.19
N GLY A 33 -1.60 -2.51 6.83
CA GLY A 33 -2.02 -2.64 8.22
C GLY A 33 -0.91 -2.47 9.27
N GLY A 34 0.35 -2.19 8.87
CA GLY A 34 1.44 -1.95 9.82
C GLY A 34 1.24 -0.64 10.60
N THR A 35 1.44 -0.68 11.92
CA THR A 35 1.23 0.45 12.83
C THR A 35 2.52 1.21 13.14
N ALA A 36 3.66 0.66 12.76
CA ALA A 36 4.97 1.26 12.92
C ALA A 36 5.52 1.87 11.62
N GLY A 37 6.58 2.66 11.72
CA GLY A 37 7.31 3.21 10.60
C GLY A 37 6.49 4.15 9.71
N LEU A 38 6.80 4.16 8.41
CA LEU A 38 6.17 5.07 7.44
C LEU A 38 4.69 4.74 7.23
N MET A 39 4.31 3.46 7.28
CA MET A 39 2.93 3.03 7.12
C MET A 39 2.06 3.49 8.30
N GLY A 40 2.52 3.27 9.53
CA GLY A 40 1.80 3.73 10.73
C GLY A 40 1.68 5.25 10.77
N GLU A 41 2.74 5.97 10.43
CA GLU A 41 2.72 7.44 10.40
C GLU A 41 1.73 8.00 9.38
N LEU A 42 1.74 7.46 8.14
CA LEU A 42 0.79 7.84 7.09
C LEU A 42 -0.65 7.56 7.52
N ALA A 43 -0.92 6.35 8.03
CA ALA A 43 -2.25 5.93 8.45
C ALA A 43 -2.78 6.80 9.59
N ARG A 44 -2.01 6.95 10.69
CA ARG A 44 -2.39 7.74 11.85
C ARG A 44 -2.63 9.22 11.51
N THR A 45 -1.74 9.81 10.70
CA THR A 45 -1.89 11.19 10.26
C THR A 45 -3.17 11.35 9.44
N LEU A 46 -3.45 10.46 8.48
CA LEU A 46 -4.67 10.55 7.67
C LEU A 46 -5.93 10.32 8.50
N VAL A 47 -5.92 9.37 9.46
CA VAL A 47 -7.05 9.18 10.38
C VAL A 47 -7.31 10.43 11.21
N SER A 48 -6.28 11.10 11.72
CA SER A 48 -6.44 12.33 12.49
C SER A 48 -7.07 13.48 11.69
N LEU A 49 -6.89 13.48 10.36
CA LEU A 49 -7.38 14.52 9.47
C LEU A 49 -8.76 14.20 8.87
N SER A 50 -9.00 12.93 8.51
CA SER A 50 -10.15 12.50 7.70
C SER A 50 -11.03 11.46 8.39
N GLY A 51 -10.66 11.02 9.59
CA GLY A 51 -11.37 9.98 10.33
C GLY A 51 -10.97 8.55 9.91
N PRO A 52 -11.36 7.55 10.74
CA PRO A 52 -10.91 6.17 10.58
C PRO A 52 -11.43 5.51 9.28
N GLN A 53 -12.53 5.97 8.73
CA GLN A 53 -13.11 5.44 7.47
C GLN A 53 -12.27 5.81 6.24
N ALA A 54 -11.37 6.79 6.33
CA ALA A 54 -10.47 7.16 5.24
C ALA A 54 -9.29 6.18 5.08
N VAL A 55 -9.09 5.26 6.03
CA VAL A 55 -7.93 4.36 6.07
C VAL A 55 -8.36 2.91 6.28
N HIS A 56 -7.91 2.03 5.38
CA HIS A 56 -8.19 0.60 5.46
C HIS A 56 -6.88 -0.21 5.44
N GLY A 57 -6.56 -0.83 6.56
CA GLY A 57 -5.45 -1.76 6.70
C GLY A 57 -5.84 -3.20 6.33
N ILE A 58 -4.95 -3.93 5.68
CA ILE A 58 -5.12 -5.37 5.43
C ILE A 58 -3.87 -6.08 5.93
N ILE A 59 -4.02 -6.91 6.97
CA ILE A 59 -2.89 -7.52 7.68
C ILE A 59 -3.05 -9.03 7.78
N PRO A 60 -2.00 -9.82 7.50
CA PRO A 60 -2.00 -11.24 7.78
C PRO A 60 -2.06 -11.52 9.28
N ARG A 61 -2.83 -12.53 9.68
CA ARG A 61 -2.97 -12.95 11.09
C ARG A 61 -1.63 -13.16 11.81
N ALA A 62 -0.63 -13.69 11.10
CA ALA A 62 0.69 -13.92 11.65
C ALA A 62 1.38 -12.62 12.09
N LEU A 63 1.15 -11.50 11.40
CA LEU A 63 1.76 -10.21 11.70
C LEU A 63 1.02 -9.42 12.79
N VAL A 64 -0.26 -9.69 13.03
CA VAL A 64 -1.04 -9.03 14.10
C VAL A 64 -0.35 -9.16 15.46
N LYS A 65 0.27 -10.30 15.72
CA LYS A 65 0.93 -10.60 17.02
C LYS A 65 2.24 -9.84 17.25
N VAL A 66 2.84 -9.30 16.20
CA VAL A 66 4.14 -8.62 16.28
C VAL A 66 4.05 -7.12 15.99
N GLU A 67 2.92 -6.65 15.51
CA GLU A 67 2.69 -5.23 15.25
C GLU A 67 2.24 -4.50 16.53
N PRO A 68 2.97 -3.45 16.96
CA PRO A 68 2.56 -2.63 18.10
C PRO A 68 1.17 -2.00 17.85
N GLY A 69 0.34 -1.94 18.86
CA GLY A 69 -0.96 -1.29 18.76
C GLY A 69 -2.15 -2.23 18.52
N TYR A 70 -1.92 -3.45 18.04
CA TYR A 70 -2.99 -4.47 18.03
C TYR A 70 -3.18 -5.15 19.39
N ASP A 71 -2.12 -5.23 20.21
CA ASP A 71 -2.19 -5.78 21.58
C ASP A 71 -3.10 -4.97 22.49
N LYS A 72 -3.08 -3.64 22.41
CA LYS A 72 -3.93 -2.76 23.22
C LYS A 72 -5.42 -2.96 22.94
N ALA A 73 -5.79 -3.14 21.68
CA ALA A 73 -7.18 -3.45 21.31
C ALA A 73 -7.65 -4.81 21.86
N THR A 74 -6.72 -5.72 22.10
CA THR A 74 -6.96 -7.04 22.70
C THR A 74 -7.06 -6.93 24.25
N GLU A 75 -6.20 -6.11 24.88
CA GLU A 75 -6.19 -5.88 26.34
C GLU A 75 -7.40 -5.09 26.84
N GLU A 76 -7.82 -4.04 26.13
CA GLU A 76 -9.00 -3.25 26.49
C GLU A 76 -10.30 -4.08 26.43
N LYS A 77 -10.39 -5.02 25.49
CA LYS A 77 -11.53 -5.96 25.43
C LYS A 77 -11.50 -7.00 26.55
N ASN A 78 -10.33 -7.41 27.02
CA ASN A 78 -10.18 -8.31 28.15
C ASN A 78 -10.60 -7.61 29.47
N ALA A 79 -10.41 -6.30 29.59
CA ALA A 79 -10.82 -5.50 30.73
C ALA A 79 -12.35 -5.27 30.82
N VAL A 80 -13.08 -5.41 29.71
CA VAL A 80 -14.54 -5.22 29.62
C VAL A 80 -15.30 -6.55 29.42
N GLY A 81 -14.79 -7.67 29.95
CA GLY A 81 -15.50 -8.97 29.94
C GLY A 81 -15.41 -9.74 28.63
N GLY A 82 -14.27 -9.78 28.08
CA GLY A 82 -13.84 -10.15 26.77
C GLY A 82 -13.91 -11.57 26.25
N LYS A 83 -15.08 -12.10 25.97
CA LYS A 83 -15.20 -13.31 25.12
C LYS A 83 -15.03 -13.03 23.60
N GLU A 84 -15.15 -11.78 23.16
CA GLU A 84 -15.05 -11.41 21.74
C GLU A 84 -13.60 -11.24 21.22
N ALA A 85 -12.68 -10.79 22.03
CA ALA A 85 -11.27 -10.63 21.63
C ALA A 85 -10.55 -11.97 21.49
N GLU A 86 -10.83 -12.93 22.39
CA GLU A 86 -10.39 -14.32 22.23
C GLU A 86 -10.95 -15.00 20.97
N ARG A 87 -12.13 -14.59 20.52
CA ARG A 87 -12.79 -15.12 19.32
C ARG A 87 -12.06 -14.75 18.03
N VAL A 88 -11.52 -13.52 17.92
CA VAL A 88 -10.77 -13.09 16.73
C VAL A 88 -9.44 -13.85 16.56
N VAL A 89 -8.81 -14.26 17.67
CA VAL A 89 -7.55 -15.03 17.65
C VAL A 89 -7.80 -16.55 17.48
N ARG A 90 -9.00 -17.04 17.83
CA ARG A 90 -9.36 -18.47 17.79
C ARG A 90 -10.19 -18.87 16.57
N GLU A 91 -10.48 -17.95 15.62
CA GLU A 91 -11.17 -18.33 14.40
C GLU A 91 -10.33 -19.31 13.56
N PRO A 92 -10.98 -20.32 12.91
CA PRO A 92 -10.26 -21.33 12.13
C PRO A 92 -9.36 -20.70 11.08
N MET A 93 -8.20 -21.34 10.81
CA MET A 93 -7.34 -20.96 9.68
C MET A 93 -8.19 -20.87 8.41
N GLY A 94 -8.19 -19.67 7.78
CA GLY A 94 -8.91 -19.43 6.53
C GLY A 94 -10.03 -18.38 6.60
N GLN A 95 -10.45 -17.93 7.79
CA GLN A 95 -11.48 -16.91 7.89
C GLN A 95 -10.89 -15.49 7.91
N ILE A 96 -11.58 -14.57 7.23
CA ILE A 96 -11.29 -13.12 7.21
C ILE A 96 -11.97 -12.52 8.46
N GLY A 97 -11.18 -11.81 9.27
CA GLY A 97 -11.67 -11.07 10.44
C GLY A 97 -11.61 -9.56 10.21
N THR A 98 -12.37 -8.78 10.95
CA THR A 98 -12.32 -7.32 10.93
C THR A 98 -12.10 -6.79 12.34
N LEU A 99 -11.12 -5.89 12.50
CA LEU A 99 -10.93 -5.12 13.73
C LEU A 99 -11.73 -3.83 13.65
N LYS A 100 -12.21 -3.38 14.82
CA LYS A 100 -12.90 -2.09 14.94
C LYS A 100 -11.95 -0.94 14.61
N GLU A 101 -12.53 0.22 14.38
CA GLU A 101 -11.83 1.47 14.15
C GLU A 101 -10.79 1.78 15.23
N SER A 102 -9.64 2.25 14.80
CA SER A 102 -8.51 2.65 15.64
C SER A 102 -7.89 3.95 15.12
N GLU A 103 -6.85 4.43 15.79
CA GLU A 103 -6.01 5.53 15.28
C GLU A 103 -5.30 5.24 13.95
N TYR A 104 -5.33 3.98 13.49
CA TYR A 104 -4.78 3.51 12.21
C TYR A 104 -5.87 3.15 11.19
N GLY A 105 -7.13 3.48 11.46
CA GLY A 105 -8.27 3.21 10.60
C GLY A 105 -8.99 1.90 10.90
N THR A 106 -9.69 1.40 9.88
CA THR A 106 -10.31 0.06 9.90
C THR A 106 -9.30 -0.98 9.45
N THR A 107 -9.38 -2.22 9.96
CA THR A 107 -8.43 -3.26 9.61
C THR A 107 -9.12 -4.59 9.32
N THR A 108 -8.77 -5.20 8.19
CA THR A 108 -9.15 -6.57 7.84
C THR A 108 -7.98 -7.51 8.10
N ILE A 109 -8.23 -8.59 8.87
CA ILE A 109 -7.27 -9.65 9.11
C ILE A 109 -7.48 -10.75 8.09
N VAL A 110 -6.42 -11.14 7.41
CA VAL A 110 -6.43 -12.17 6.37
C VAL A 110 -5.56 -13.38 6.77
N PRO A 111 -5.77 -14.56 6.16
CA PRO A 111 -5.03 -15.76 6.53
C PRO A 111 -3.53 -15.69 6.16
N ASP A 112 -3.18 -15.09 5.03
CA ASP A 112 -1.84 -15.17 4.46
C ASP A 112 -1.46 -13.92 3.64
N MET A 113 -0.20 -13.86 3.19
CA MET A 113 0.34 -12.73 2.42
C MET A 113 -0.24 -12.62 1.01
N HIS A 114 -0.59 -13.72 0.35
CA HIS A 114 -1.15 -13.69 -1.00
C HIS A 114 -2.56 -13.10 -0.98
N THR A 115 -3.37 -13.53 0.00
CA THR A 115 -4.70 -12.95 0.23
C THR A 115 -4.62 -11.45 0.54
N ARG A 116 -3.64 -11.02 1.37
CA ARG A 116 -3.39 -9.60 1.65
C ARG A 116 -3.16 -8.81 0.37
N LYS A 117 -2.18 -9.21 -0.44
CA LYS A 117 -1.78 -8.48 -1.65
C LYS A 117 -2.92 -8.41 -2.67
N ARG A 118 -3.60 -9.54 -2.90
CA ARG A 118 -4.76 -9.59 -3.79
C ARG A 118 -5.86 -8.65 -3.33
N MET A 119 -6.26 -8.72 -2.06
CA MET A 119 -7.33 -7.88 -1.51
C MET A 119 -6.97 -6.39 -1.53
N MET A 120 -5.71 -6.02 -1.27
CA MET A 120 -5.25 -4.64 -1.42
C MET A 120 -5.40 -4.16 -2.87
N ALA A 121 -4.95 -4.95 -3.83
CA ALA A 121 -5.03 -4.62 -5.25
C ALA A 121 -6.49 -4.51 -5.72
N GLU A 122 -7.37 -5.42 -5.31
CA GLU A 122 -8.81 -5.39 -5.61
C GLU A 122 -9.46 -4.10 -5.09
N LYS A 123 -9.22 -3.75 -3.81
CA LYS A 123 -9.76 -2.50 -3.23
C LYS A 123 -9.29 -1.25 -3.96
N VAL A 124 -8.04 -1.21 -4.41
CA VAL A 124 -7.53 -0.06 -5.20
C VAL A 124 -8.18 -0.04 -6.59
N ARG A 125 -8.40 -1.20 -7.21
CA ARG A 125 -9.09 -1.31 -8.52
C ARG A 125 -10.56 -0.88 -8.45
N GLU A 126 -11.24 -1.10 -7.34
CA GLU A 126 -12.62 -0.66 -7.07
C GLU A 126 -12.71 0.87 -6.86
N GLY A 127 -11.60 1.55 -6.68
CA GLY A 127 -11.54 2.99 -6.48
C GLY A 127 -11.87 3.79 -7.75
N GLY A 128 -12.10 5.08 -7.57
CA GLY A 128 -12.45 6.01 -8.65
C GLY A 128 -11.25 6.38 -9.54
N PRO A 129 -11.46 7.31 -10.50
CA PRO A 129 -10.40 7.84 -11.34
C PRO A 129 -9.23 8.40 -10.52
N GLY A 130 -8.00 8.08 -10.92
CA GLY A 130 -6.78 8.46 -10.20
C GLY A 130 -6.38 7.48 -9.09
N SER A 131 -7.15 6.40 -8.86
CA SER A 131 -6.68 5.30 -8.00
C SER A 131 -5.42 4.69 -8.56
N GLY A 132 -4.52 4.27 -7.67
CA GLY A 132 -3.24 3.69 -8.05
C GLY A 132 -2.38 3.33 -6.85
N PHE A 133 -1.15 2.99 -7.11
CA PHE A 133 -0.22 2.50 -6.10
C PHE A 133 0.91 3.52 -5.90
N ILE A 134 1.30 3.71 -4.64
CA ILE A 134 2.39 4.61 -4.26
C ILE A 134 3.39 3.83 -3.42
N ALA A 135 4.66 3.90 -3.78
CA ALA A 135 5.75 3.36 -2.99
C ALA A 135 6.50 4.49 -2.28
N LEU A 136 6.46 4.49 -0.95
CA LEU A 136 7.38 5.22 -0.08
C LEU A 136 8.70 4.44 -0.02
N ALA A 137 9.73 5.06 0.55
CA ALA A 137 10.99 4.36 0.84
C ALA A 137 10.73 3.07 1.64
N GLY A 138 11.45 2.00 1.32
CA GLY A 138 11.27 0.72 1.98
C GLY A 138 12.26 -0.35 1.53
N GLY A 139 12.18 -1.51 2.15
CA GLY A 139 13.08 -2.64 1.91
C GLY A 139 12.53 -3.65 0.89
N PHE A 140 12.90 -4.91 1.08
CA PHE A 140 12.54 -6.02 0.18
C PHE A 140 11.03 -6.18 -0.02
N GLY A 141 10.22 -6.08 1.05
CA GLY A 141 8.77 -6.21 0.95
C GLY A 141 8.14 -5.08 0.13
N THR A 142 8.70 -3.87 0.21
CA THR A 142 8.23 -2.74 -0.61
C THR A 142 8.58 -2.94 -2.08
N ILE A 143 9.81 -3.39 -2.39
CA ILE A 143 10.22 -3.70 -3.77
C ILE A 143 9.39 -4.87 -4.32
N GLU A 144 9.13 -5.89 -3.53
CA GLU A 144 8.31 -7.04 -3.93
C GLU A 144 6.90 -6.58 -4.34
N GLU A 145 6.22 -5.79 -3.50
CA GLU A 145 4.90 -5.24 -3.82
C GLU A 145 4.93 -4.32 -5.05
N VAL A 146 5.95 -3.48 -5.20
CA VAL A 146 6.13 -2.60 -6.38
C VAL A 146 6.26 -3.43 -7.66
N MET A 147 7.13 -4.45 -7.66
CA MET A 147 7.39 -5.25 -8.86
C MET A 147 6.19 -6.14 -9.19
N GLU A 148 5.49 -6.68 -8.21
CA GLU A 148 4.26 -7.43 -8.44
C GLU A 148 3.19 -6.57 -9.12
N MET A 149 2.90 -5.38 -8.60
CA MET A 149 1.91 -4.48 -9.19
C MET A 149 2.34 -3.99 -10.58
N THR A 150 3.63 -3.71 -10.78
CA THR A 150 4.19 -3.36 -12.09
C THR A 150 4.03 -4.50 -13.09
N THR A 151 4.35 -5.72 -12.68
CA THR A 151 4.18 -6.92 -13.51
C THR A 151 2.70 -7.17 -13.84
N TRP A 152 1.80 -7.00 -12.87
CA TRP A 152 0.36 -7.14 -13.12
C TRP A 152 -0.17 -6.09 -14.09
N ASN A 153 0.36 -4.87 -14.07
CA ASN A 153 0.05 -3.86 -15.08
C ASN A 153 0.55 -4.31 -16.46
N GLN A 154 1.81 -4.74 -16.58
CA GLN A 154 2.39 -5.24 -17.83
C GLN A 154 1.60 -6.43 -18.40
N LEU A 155 1.16 -7.36 -17.54
CA LEU A 155 0.38 -8.53 -17.92
C LEU A 155 -1.09 -8.22 -18.26
N GLY A 156 -1.54 -7.00 -18.03
CA GLY A 156 -2.91 -6.60 -18.32
C GLY A 156 -3.94 -6.89 -17.22
N ILE A 157 -3.52 -7.33 -16.02
CA ILE A 157 -4.40 -7.62 -14.88
C ILE A 157 -5.07 -6.34 -14.36
N HIS A 158 -4.35 -5.22 -14.33
CA HIS A 158 -4.91 -3.90 -14.00
C HIS A 158 -4.34 -2.79 -14.89
N LYS A 159 -4.94 -1.59 -14.80
CA LYS A 159 -4.57 -0.40 -15.61
C LYS A 159 -4.12 0.77 -14.74
N LEU A 160 -3.84 0.54 -13.47
CA LEU A 160 -3.58 1.58 -12.49
C LEU A 160 -2.10 1.98 -12.49
N GLY A 161 -1.82 3.27 -12.25
CA GLY A 161 -0.46 3.80 -12.16
C GLY A 161 0.27 3.27 -10.92
N MET A 162 1.60 3.11 -11.05
CA MET A 162 2.51 2.80 -9.96
C MET A 162 3.51 3.95 -9.84
N VAL A 163 3.42 4.72 -8.75
CA VAL A 163 4.29 5.88 -8.47
C VAL A 163 5.34 5.53 -7.43
N LEU A 164 6.60 5.71 -7.78
CA LEU A 164 7.71 5.71 -6.84
C LEU A 164 7.89 7.14 -6.30
N LEU A 165 7.60 7.36 -5.02
CA LEU A 165 7.86 8.65 -4.38
C LEU A 165 9.34 8.73 -4.01
N ASN A 166 10.12 9.29 -4.94
CA ASN A 166 11.58 9.29 -4.97
C ASN A 166 12.17 10.49 -4.23
N VAL A 167 11.88 10.57 -2.93
CA VAL A 167 12.43 11.64 -2.09
C VAL A 167 13.91 11.36 -1.82
N ASN A 168 14.74 12.37 -2.05
CA ASN A 168 16.19 12.31 -1.84
C ASN A 168 16.88 11.19 -2.64
N GLY A 169 16.37 10.83 -3.83
CA GLY A 169 16.99 9.85 -4.72
C GLY A 169 16.90 8.39 -4.22
N TYR A 170 16.02 8.10 -3.29
CA TYR A 170 15.92 6.75 -2.69
C TYR A 170 15.69 5.65 -3.74
N TRP A 171 14.90 5.93 -4.76
CA TRP A 171 14.55 4.99 -5.84
C TRP A 171 15.44 5.09 -7.08
N ASP A 172 16.48 5.93 -7.07
CA ASP A 172 17.38 6.12 -8.24
C ASP A 172 17.96 4.80 -8.75
N GLY A 173 18.36 3.90 -7.84
CA GLY A 173 18.89 2.59 -8.22
C GLY A 173 17.88 1.70 -8.95
N VAL A 174 16.61 1.72 -8.53
CA VAL A 174 15.53 0.96 -9.19
C VAL A 174 15.22 1.55 -10.56
N LEU A 175 15.12 2.88 -10.64
CA LEU A 175 14.88 3.59 -11.91
C LEU A 175 16.03 3.38 -12.90
N ALA A 176 17.27 3.38 -12.42
CA ALA A 176 18.46 3.09 -13.24
C ALA A 176 18.44 1.64 -13.76
N TRP A 177 18.05 0.68 -12.91
CA TRP A 177 17.90 -0.71 -13.32
C TRP A 177 16.81 -0.86 -14.40
N VAL A 178 15.66 -0.20 -14.28
CA VAL A 178 14.62 -0.23 -15.32
C VAL A 178 15.16 0.29 -16.65
N LYS A 179 15.88 1.41 -16.65
CA LYS A 179 16.52 1.97 -17.85
C LYS A 179 17.51 1.00 -18.49
N GLN A 180 18.34 0.35 -17.68
CA GLN A 180 19.27 -0.67 -18.17
C GLN A 180 18.51 -1.87 -18.76
N ALA A 181 17.46 -2.35 -18.09
CA ALA A 181 16.66 -3.48 -18.58
C ALA A 181 15.98 -3.16 -19.92
N VAL A 182 15.59 -1.91 -20.16
CA VAL A 182 15.09 -1.45 -21.47
C VAL A 182 16.21 -1.47 -22.51
N GLN A 183 17.40 -0.95 -22.18
CA GLN A 183 18.56 -0.93 -23.09
C GLN A 183 19.00 -2.35 -23.49
N GLU A 184 18.96 -3.29 -22.56
CA GLU A 184 19.30 -4.70 -22.79
C GLU A 184 18.16 -5.51 -23.46
N GLY A 185 16.99 -4.91 -23.65
CA GLY A 185 15.84 -5.54 -24.31
C GLY A 185 15.03 -6.51 -23.42
N PHE A 186 15.24 -6.53 -22.10
CA PHE A 186 14.43 -7.30 -21.15
C PHE A 186 13.06 -6.68 -20.88
N ILE A 187 12.94 -5.36 -21.00
CA ILE A 187 11.71 -4.59 -20.88
C ILE A 187 11.52 -3.79 -22.16
N SER A 188 10.32 -3.79 -22.73
CA SER A 188 10.05 -2.90 -23.88
C SER A 188 10.09 -1.43 -23.46
N PRO A 189 10.44 -0.49 -24.34
CA PRO A 189 10.46 0.94 -24.02
C PRO A 189 9.15 1.43 -23.41
N GLU A 190 8.01 1.00 -23.95
CA GLU A 190 6.68 1.37 -23.48
C GLU A 190 6.39 0.84 -22.08
N ASN A 191 6.85 -0.38 -21.75
CA ASN A 191 6.68 -0.96 -20.42
C ASN A 191 7.66 -0.38 -19.40
N GLY A 192 8.77 0.20 -19.83
CA GLY A 192 9.66 0.98 -18.98
C GLY A 192 8.98 2.20 -18.35
N GLU A 193 7.89 2.68 -18.95
CA GLU A 193 7.10 3.83 -18.47
C GLU A 193 6.02 3.45 -17.43
N ILE A 194 5.84 2.16 -17.09
CA ILE A 194 4.84 1.72 -16.11
C ILE A 194 5.16 2.27 -14.71
N LEU A 195 6.44 2.28 -14.32
CA LEU A 195 6.90 2.89 -13.07
C LEU A 195 7.09 4.39 -13.27
N VAL A 196 6.32 5.19 -12.56
CA VAL A 196 6.34 6.65 -12.65
C VAL A 196 7.08 7.23 -11.45
N GLU A 197 8.06 8.09 -11.69
CA GLU A 197 8.76 8.81 -10.63
C GLU A 197 7.99 10.07 -10.21
N ALA A 198 7.81 10.25 -8.89
CA ALA A 198 7.45 11.53 -8.27
C ALA A 198 8.59 11.97 -7.33
N LYS A 199 9.12 13.18 -7.49
CA LYS A 199 10.23 13.68 -6.68
C LYS A 199 9.76 14.30 -5.38
N ASP A 200 8.52 14.73 -5.34
CA ASP A 200 7.88 15.19 -4.11
C ASP A 200 6.39 14.82 -4.08
N VAL A 201 5.78 15.06 -2.92
CA VAL A 201 4.40 14.64 -2.63
C VAL A 201 3.39 15.35 -3.52
N SER A 202 3.64 16.60 -3.93
CA SER A 202 2.71 17.38 -4.77
C SER A 202 2.58 16.81 -6.18
N GLU A 203 3.57 16.04 -6.64
CA GLU A 203 3.54 15.40 -7.95
C GLU A 203 2.72 14.10 -7.98
N VAL A 204 2.47 13.48 -6.81
CA VAL A 204 1.86 12.13 -6.74
C VAL A 204 0.47 12.11 -7.36
N TRP A 205 -0.42 12.99 -6.91
CA TRP A 205 -1.79 13.05 -7.42
C TRP A 205 -1.87 13.38 -8.91
N PRO A 206 -1.19 14.41 -9.42
CA PRO A 206 -1.14 14.66 -10.86
C PRO A 206 -0.62 13.48 -11.68
N LYS A 207 0.38 12.75 -11.19
CA LYS A 207 0.94 11.57 -11.90
C LYS A 207 -0.01 10.37 -11.89
N LEU A 208 -0.76 10.16 -10.83
CA LEU A 208 -1.80 9.11 -10.80
C LEU A 208 -2.97 9.45 -11.72
N THR A 209 -3.50 10.66 -11.65
CA THR A 209 -4.63 11.10 -12.48
C THR A 209 -4.26 11.22 -13.97
N GLY A 210 -3.03 11.61 -14.26
CA GLY A 210 -2.48 11.69 -15.61
C GLY A 210 -1.81 10.42 -16.12
N TYR A 211 -1.87 9.31 -15.37
CA TYR A 211 -1.21 8.06 -15.75
C TYR A 211 -1.70 7.55 -17.10
N LYS A 212 -0.76 7.26 -17.99
CA LYS A 212 -1.03 6.68 -19.30
C LYS A 212 -0.70 5.20 -19.29
N ILE A 213 -1.68 4.40 -19.70
CA ILE A 213 -1.51 2.96 -19.81
C ILE A 213 -0.45 2.66 -20.88
N SER A 214 0.52 1.80 -20.56
CA SER A 214 1.54 1.37 -21.50
C SER A 214 0.90 0.69 -22.73
N SER A 215 1.31 1.10 -23.92
CA SER A 215 0.91 0.45 -25.17
C SER A 215 1.58 -0.92 -25.37
N GLY A 216 2.67 -1.17 -24.67
CA GLY A 216 3.40 -2.44 -24.69
C GLY A 216 2.85 -3.51 -23.74
N ARG A 217 1.79 -3.21 -22.97
CA ARG A 217 1.20 -4.19 -22.06
C ARG A 217 0.50 -5.31 -22.80
N MET A 218 0.49 -6.49 -22.21
CA MET A 218 -0.22 -7.64 -22.77
C MET A 218 -1.74 -7.45 -22.69
N GLN A 219 -2.45 -7.97 -23.69
CA GLN A 219 -3.91 -8.02 -23.73
C GLN A 219 -4.37 -9.47 -23.50
N LEU A 220 -4.17 -9.95 -22.29
CA LEU A 220 -4.55 -11.30 -21.89
C LEU A 220 -5.94 -11.29 -21.25
N ASN A 221 -6.72 -12.34 -21.51
CA ASN A 221 -7.97 -12.58 -20.81
C ASN A 221 -7.65 -13.40 -19.54
N TRP A 222 -7.84 -12.80 -18.38
CA TRP A 222 -7.56 -13.44 -17.09
C TRP A 222 -8.79 -14.16 -16.50
N GLY A 223 -9.88 -14.29 -17.31
CA GLY A 223 -11.11 -14.93 -16.90
C GLY A 223 -11.80 -14.13 -15.79
N GLU A 224 -12.86 -13.42 -16.12
CA GLU A 224 -13.90 -13.14 -15.14
C GLU A 224 -14.72 -14.44 -15.07
N GLU A 225 -14.39 -15.28 -14.08
CA GLU A 225 -15.28 -16.36 -13.66
C GLU A 225 -16.28 -15.84 -12.63
#